data_917d3f863c324bdea75c15fa699c1350
#
_entry.id   917d3f863c324bdea75c15fa699c1350
#
_cell.length_a   1.000
_cell.length_b   1.000
_cell.length_c   1.000
_cell.angle_alpha   90.00
_cell.angle_beta   90.00
_cell.angle_gamma   90.00
#
_symmetry.space_group_name_H-M   'P 1'
#
loop_
_entity.id
_entity.type
_entity.pdbx_description
1 polymer ?
#
loop_
_entity_poly.entity_id
_entity_poly.type
_entity_poly.pdbx_seq_one_letter_code
_entity_poly.pdbx_strand_id
1 'polypeptide(L)'
;TVKGRENLKPGQSYVFVSNHQGAFDIFLIYGFLNRNFKWMMKHQLRKVPFIGIACEYSHQIFVDKRGPRKIKETYDKARETLHGGMSLVVFPEGARSFTGHMGVFKRGAFMLADELQLPVVPLTINGSFDVMPRMRDMHWVTWSPLSLTIHEPIYPIGQGKDNVANVEQKRYEALMSAIDKKYQGFVENPDQ
;
A
#
# COMPACT_ATOMS: atom_id res chain seq x y z
N THR A 1 -12.59 -8.14 10.69
CA THR A 1 -11.58 -8.81 11.56
C THR A 1 -10.21 -8.23 11.27
N VAL A 2 -9.36 -8.09 12.31
CA VAL A 2 -7.96 -7.65 12.17
C VAL A 2 -7.05 -8.65 12.87
N LYS A 3 -5.93 -9.02 12.21
CA LYS A 3 -4.93 -9.96 12.72
C LYS A 3 -3.52 -9.41 12.52
N GLY A 4 -2.56 -9.81 13.35
CA GLY A 4 -1.13 -9.56 13.17
C GLY A 4 -0.63 -8.19 13.65
N ARG A 5 -1.39 -7.46 14.49
CA ARG A 5 -0.91 -6.19 15.09
C ARG A 5 0.32 -6.41 15.98
N GLU A 6 0.40 -7.56 16.61
CA GLU A 6 1.51 -8.03 17.45
C GLU A 6 2.84 -8.13 16.70
N ASN A 7 2.82 -8.25 15.36
CA ASN A 7 4.02 -8.30 14.51
C ASN A 7 4.76 -6.96 14.47
N LEU A 8 4.11 -5.86 14.89
CA LEU A 8 4.63 -4.51 14.75
C LEU A 8 5.26 -4.00 16.04
N LYS A 9 6.53 -3.67 16.03
CA LYS A 9 7.25 -3.10 17.17
C LYS A 9 6.82 -1.63 17.40
N PRO A 10 6.62 -1.20 18.66
CA PRO A 10 6.39 0.20 18.99
C PRO A 10 7.54 1.10 18.52
N GLY A 11 7.21 2.31 18.06
CA GLY A 11 8.20 3.30 17.65
C GLY A 11 8.98 3.02 16.37
N GLN A 12 8.80 1.85 15.75
CA GLN A 12 9.44 1.51 14.48
C GLN A 12 8.62 2.01 13.30
N SER A 13 9.30 2.61 12.33
CA SER A 13 8.73 3.00 11.03
C SER A 13 8.77 1.84 10.05
N TYR A 14 7.74 1.74 9.20
CA TYR A 14 7.56 0.67 8.22
C TYR A 14 7.09 1.23 6.87
N VAL A 15 7.32 0.45 5.82
CA VAL A 15 6.64 0.62 4.53
C VAL A 15 5.57 -0.48 4.41
N PHE A 16 4.32 -0.12 4.63
CA PHE A 16 3.19 -1.02 4.46
C PHE A 16 2.81 -1.11 2.98
N VAL A 17 2.70 -2.31 2.45
CA VAL A 17 2.30 -2.58 1.06
C VAL A 17 1.06 -3.48 1.05
N SER A 18 0.01 -3.03 0.39
CA SER A 18 -1.28 -3.74 0.39
C SER A 18 -1.81 -3.98 -1.01
N ASN A 19 -2.58 -5.06 -1.19
CA ASN A 19 -3.48 -5.21 -2.32
C ASN A 19 -4.58 -4.14 -2.27
N HIS A 20 -5.16 -3.78 -3.43
CA HIS A 20 -6.14 -2.70 -3.53
C HIS A 20 -7.40 -3.17 -4.24
N GLN A 21 -8.37 -3.64 -3.48
CA GLN A 21 -9.60 -4.24 -3.98
C GLN A 21 -10.74 -3.23 -4.14
N GLY A 22 -10.90 -2.32 -3.20
CA GLY A 22 -12.06 -1.44 -3.15
C GLY A 22 -11.81 -0.09 -2.49
N ALA A 23 -12.84 0.76 -2.47
CA ALA A 23 -12.76 2.07 -1.80
C ALA A 23 -12.65 1.94 -0.28
N PHE A 24 -13.18 0.87 0.29
CA PHE A 24 -13.16 0.61 1.73
C PHE A 24 -11.80 0.20 2.29
N ASP A 25 -10.82 -0.13 1.43
CA ASP A 25 -9.43 -0.40 1.86
C ASP A 25 -8.84 0.77 2.65
N ILE A 26 -9.12 2.00 2.21
CA ILE A 26 -8.62 3.21 2.85
C ILE A 26 -9.19 3.35 4.26
N PHE A 27 -10.50 3.18 4.42
CA PHE A 27 -11.17 3.25 5.72
C PHE A 27 -10.73 2.13 6.66
N LEU A 28 -10.53 0.92 6.12
CA LEU A 28 -10.06 -0.23 6.87
C LEU A 28 -8.64 0.02 7.44
N ILE A 29 -7.73 0.55 6.64
CA ILE A 29 -6.38 0.88 7.07
C ILE A 29 -6.40 2.04 8.09
N TYR A 30 -7.12 3.13 7.82
CA TYR A 30 -7.21 4.25 8.76
C TYR A 30 -7.80 3.85 10.11
N GLY A 31 -8.88 3.08 10.11
CA GLY A 31 -9.58 2.70 11.34
C GLY A 31 -8.89 1.60 12.13
N PHE A 32 -8.08 0.75 11.49
CA PHE A 32 -7.71 -0.52 12.12
C PHE A 32 -6.24 -0.87 12.10
N LEU A 33 -5.38 -0.19 11.33
CA LEU A 33 -3.94 -0.42 11.36
C LEU A 33 -3.31 -0.02 12.70
N ASN A 34 -3.89 0.99 13.35
CA ASN A 34 -3.43 1.52 14.65
C ASN A 34 -1.94 1.94 14.64
N ARG A 35 -1.54 2.67 13.61
CA ARG A 35 -0.19 3.21 13.43
C ARG A 35 -0.25 4.61 12.83
N ASN A 36 0.73 5.44 13.13
CA ASN A 36 0.92 6.72 12.45
C ASN A 36 1.54 6.46 11.07
N PHE A 37 0.90 6.98 10.04
CA PHE A 37 1.42 6.79 8.69
C PHE A 37 1.03 7.94 7.73
N LYS A 38 1.77 8.01 6.63
CA LYS A 38 1.44 8.81 5.46
C LYS A 38 1.12 7.90 4.29
N TRP A 39 0.23 8.35 3.41
CA TRP A 39 -0.02 7.67 2.15
C TRP A 39 1.02 8.05 1.11
N MET A 40 1.47 7.06 0.35
CA MET A 40 2.14 7.31 -0.93
C MET A 40 1.09 7.34 -2.04
N MET A 41 1.00 8.46 -2.72
CA MET A 41 -0.04 8.66 -3.73
C MET A 41 0.47 9.32 -5.01
N LYS A 42 -0.29 9.18 -6.09
CA LYS A 42 0.06 9.77 -7.39
C LYS A 42 0.01 11.29 -7.31
N HIS A 43 1.01 11.96 -7.92
CA HIS A 43 1.06 13.42 -8.01
C HIS A 43 -0.22 14.06 -8.58
N GLN A 44 -0.90 13.39 -9.53
CA GLN A 44 -2.13 13.88 -10.15
C GLN A 44 -3.26 14.11 -9.14
N LEU A 45 -3.27 13.41 -8.00
CA LEU A 45 -4.29 13.59 -6.94
C LEU A 45 -4.26 14.98 -6.32
N ARG A 46 -3.15 15.73 -6.43
CA ARG A 46 -3.10 17.16 -6.05
C ARG A 46 -4.11 18.04 -6.76
N LYS A 47 -4.49 17.65 -7.99
CA LYS A 47 -5.42 18.41 -8.82
C LYS A 47 -6.89 18.14 -8.52
N VAL A 48 -7.18 17.15 -7.69
CA VAL A 48 -8.55 16.81 -7.31
C VAL A 48 -9.02 17.81 -6.26
N PRO A 49 -10.12 18.57 -6.52
CA PRO A 49 -10.65 19.52 -5.55
C PRO A 49 -10.88 18.90 -4.18
N PHE A 50 -10.64 19.64 -3.11
CA PHE A 50 -10.72 19.25 -1.71
C PHE A 50 -9.74 18.13 -1.30
N ILE A 51 -9.63 17.04 -2.08
CA ILE A 51 -8.73 15.91 -1.77
C ILE A 51 -7.26 16.35 -1.87
N GLY A 52 -6.89 17.03 -2.94
CA GLY A 52 -5.51 17.52 -3.14
C GLY A 52 -5.06 18.43 -1.99
N ILE A 53 -5.90 19.40 -1.63
CA ILE A 53 -5.66 20.33 -0.52
C ILE A 53 -5.52 19.57 0.80
N ALA A 54 -6.46 18.70 1.14
CA ALA A 54 -6.42 17.90 2.37
C ALA A 54 -5.16 17.02 2.45
N CYS A 55 -4.76 16.40 1.34
CA CYS A 55 -3.54 15.59 1.28
C CYS A 55 -2.25 16.42 1.41
N GLU A 56 -2.22 17.65 0.90
CA GLU A 56 -1.09 18.56 1.08
C GLU A 56 -0.96 19.04 2.54
N TYR A 57 -2.05 19.52 3.13
CA TYR A 57 -2.07 19.93 4.53
C TYR A 57 -1.76 18.79 5.50
N SER A 58 -2.16 17.57 5.18
CA SER A 58 -1.81 16.38 5.97
C SER A 58 -0.42 15.83 5.66
N HIS A 59 0.37 16.51 4.84
CA HIS A 59 1.75 16.16 4.46
C HIS A 59 1.88 14.74 3.90
N GLN A 60 0.95 14.35 3.03
CA GLN A 60 1.06 13.06 2.32
C GLN A 60 2.23 13.06 1.33
N ILE A 61 2.75 11.88 0.99
CA ILE A 61 3.90 11.73 0.10
C ILE A 61 3.41 11.53 -1.34
N PHE A 62 3.56 12.56 -2.16
CA PHE A 62 3.20 12.50 -3.58
C PHE A 62 4.37 12.02 -4.42
N VAL A 63 4.15 10.96 -5.20
CA VAL A 63 5.15 10.45 -6.15
C VAL A 63 5.02 11.17 -7.48
N ASP A 64 6.08 11.86 -7.85
CA ASP A 64 6.24 12.49 -9.15
C ASP A 64 7.29 11.75 -9.98
N LYS A 65 6.87 11.13 -11.08
CA LYS A 65 7.73 10.31 -11.95
C LYS A 65 8.26 11.06 -13.17
N ARG A 66 8.10 12.39 -13.24
CA ARG A 66 8.48 13.21 -14.39
C ARG A 66 9.98 13.44 -14.54
N GLY A 67 10.79 12.63 -13.94
CA GLY A 67 12.25 12.60 -14.10
C GLY A 67 13.01 12.26 -12.82
N PRO A 68 14.30 11.97 -12.93
CA PRO A 68 15.12 11.52 -11.79
C PRO A 68 15.14 12.52 -10.63
N ARG A 69 15.19 13.82 -10.92
CA ARG A 69 15.15 14.89 -9.91
C ARG A 69 13.88 14.82 -9.07
N LYS A 70 12.71 14.62 -9.70
CA LYS A 70 11.42 14.53 -9.00
C LYS A 70 11.29 13.27 -8.15
N ILE A 71 11.86 12.18 -8.60
CA ILE A 71 11.95 10.95 -7.83
C ILE A 71 12.83 11.18 -6.59
N LYS A 72 13.98 11.83 -6.75
CA LYS A 72 14.86 12.18 -5.64
C LYS A 72 14.15 13.06 -4.61
N GLU A 73 13.46 14.14 -5.03
CA GLU A 73 12.66 15.01 -4.15
C GLU A 73 11.61 14.20 -3.35
N THR A 74 11.00 13.19 -3.98
CA THR A 74 10.07 12.28 -3.29
C THR A 74 10.77 11.46 -2.21
N TYR A 75 11.96 10.95 -2.49
CA TYR A 75 12.75 10.13 -1.55
C TYR A 75 13.29 10.97 -0.38
N ASP A 76 13.76 12.18 -0.66
CA ASP A 76 14.22 13.11 0.37
C ASP A 76 13.09 13.47 1.32
N LYS A 77 11.89 13.79 0.80
CA LYS A 77 10.71 14.03 1.62
C LYS A 77 10.29 12.80 2.44
N ALA A 78 10.38 11.61 1.86
CA ALA A 78 10.09 10.37 2.57
C ALA A 78 11.09 10.15 3.72
N ARG A 79 12.38 10.38 3.49
CA ARG A 79 13.42 10.29 4.52
C ARG A 79 13.19 11.26 5.68
N GLU A 80 12.80 12.50 5.40
CA GLU A 80 12.47 13.51 6.40
C GLU A 80 11.21 13.16 7.21
N THR A 81 10.30 12.37 6.64
CA THR A 81 8.99 12.10 7.25
C THR A 81 8.95 10.75 7.97
N LEU A 82 9.59 9.72 7.42
CA LEU A 82 9.44 8.33 7.87
C LEU A 82 10.46 7.95 8.96
N HIS A 83 10.30 8.55 10.13
CA HIS A 83 11.11 8.25 11.31
C HIS A 83 10.24 8.30 12.57
N GLY A 84 10.77 7.84 13.72
CA GLY A 84 10.08 7.91 15.01
C GLY A 84 8.71 7.21 15.05
N GLY A 85 8.55 6.12 14.30
CA GLY A 85 7.30 5.37 14.20
C GLY A 85 6.34 5.88 13.12
N MET A 86 6.63 7.00 12.43
CA MET A 86 5.87 7.42 11.26
C MET A 86 6.16 6.48 10.09
N SER A 87 5.14 5.86 9.56
CA SER A 87 5.23 4.83 8.54
C SER A 87 4.68 5.32 7.19
N LEU A 88 4.86 4.53 6.15
CA LEU A 88 4.30 4.76 4.83
C LEU A 88 3.29 3.66 4.52
N VAL A 89 2.14 4.02 3.95
CA VAL A 89 1.21 3.06 3.35
C VAL A 89 1.13 3.31 1.85
N VAL A 90 1.21 2.24 1.08
CA VAL A 90 1.13 2.31 -0.37
C VAL A 90 0.33 1.14 -0.94
N PHE A 91 -0.45 1.44 -1.99
CA PHE A 91 -1.02 0.44 -2.89
C PHE A 91 -0.14 0.36 -4.15
N PRO A 92 0.79 -0.60 -4.22
CA PRO A 92 1.78 -0.63 -5.31
C PRO A 92 1.17 -0.92 -6.68
N GLU A 93 -0.03 -1.48 -6.73
CA GLU A 93 -0.84 -1.63 -7.95
C GLU A 93 -1.10 -0.28 -8.62
N GLY A 94 -1.26 0.76 -7.82
CA GLY A 94 -1.47 2.13 -8.27
C GLY A 94 -2.90 2.45 -8.70
N ALA A 95 -3.80 1.47 -8.66
CA ALA A 95 -5.24 1.63 -8.86
C ALA A 95 -5.96 0.45 -8.18
N ARG A 96 -7.25 0.61 -7.89
CA ARG A 96 -8.12 -0.47 -7.44
C ARG A 96 -8.29 -1.50 -8.55
N SER A 97 -8.35 -2.77 -8.17
CA SER A 97 -8.64 -3.88 -9.09
C SER A 97 -10.08 -3.77 -9.66
N PHE A 98 -10.26 -4.18 -10.91
CA PHE A 98 -11.59 -4.36 -11.53
C PHE A 98 -12.19 -5.75 -11.29
N THR A 99 -11.37 -6.71 -10.87
CA THR A 99 -11.74 -8.13 -10.74
C THR A 99 -11.67 -8.65 -9.31
N GLY A 100 -11.16 -7.84 -8.38
CA GLY A 100 -10.84 -8.27 -7.02
C GLY A 100 -9.50 -8.99 -6.89
N HIS A 101 -8.93 -9.49 -8.01
CA HIS A 101 -7.61 -10.11 -8.01
C HIS A 101 -6.51 -9.07 -7.87
N MET A 102 -5.38 -9.49 -7.31
CA MET A 102 -4.21 -8.66 -7.16
C MET A 102 -3.53 -8.43 -8.50
N GLY A 103 -3.26 -7.17 -8.83
CA GLY A 103 -2.49 -6.78 -10.01
C GLY A 103 -0.98 -6.76 -9.76
N VAL A 104 -0.23 -6.43 -10.81
CA VAL A 104 1.23 -6.31 -10.73
C VAL A 104 1.63 -5.14 -9.85
N PHE A 105 2.51 -5.38 -8.88
CA PHE A 105 3.04 -4.36 -7.99
C PHE A 105 4.19 -3.58 -8.65
N LYS A 106 4.09 -2.27 -8.64
CA LYS A 106 5.13 -1.37 -9.13
C LYS A 106 6.28 -1.29 -8.12
N ARG A 107 7.50 -1.40 -8.60
CA ARG A 107 8.72 -1.47 -7.77
C ARG A 107 9.03 -0.23 -6.93
N GLY A 108 8.42 0.92 -7.22
CA GLY A 108 8.78 2.20 -6.59
C GLY A 108 8.72 2.20 -5.06
N ALA A 109 7.76 1.48 -4.46
CA ALA A 109 7.66 1.37 -3.01
C ALA A 109 8.80 0.53 -2.40
N PHE A 110 9.18 -0.55 -3.07
CA PHE A 110 10.26 -1.44 -2.63
C PHE A 110 11.62 -0.78 -2.79
N MET A 111 11.83 -0.03 -3.86
CA MET A 111 13.03 0.77 -4.06
C MET A 111 13.16 1.87 -3.01
N LEU A 112 12.05 2.52 -2.62
CA LEU A 112 12.05 3.49 -1.53
C LEU A 112 12.37 2.83 -0.19
N ALA A 113 11.77 1.68 0.11
CA ALA A 113 12.05 0.93 1.33
C ALA A 113 13.51 0.50 1.40
N ASP A 114 14.08 0.05 0.27
CA ASP A 114 15.50 -0.30 0.14
C ASP A 114 16.42 0.91 0.37
N GLU A 115 16.13 2.04 -0.26
CA GLU A 115 16.90 3.29 -0.11
C GLU A 115 16.90 3.81 1.34
N LEU A 116 15.76 3.68 2.03
CA LEU A 116 15.61 4.14 3.41
C LEU A 116 15.94 3.05 4.45
N GLN A 117 16.27 1.84 4.00
CA GLN A 117 16.52 0.66 4.85
C GLN A 117 15.37 0.41 5.85
N LEU A 118 14.13 0.64 5.41
CA LEU A 118 12.92 0.39 6.21
C LEU A 118 12.37 -1.01 5.93
N PRO A 119 11.92 -1.73 6.98
CA PRO A 119 11.25 -3.00 6.78
C PRO A 119 9.92 -2.81 6.06
N VAL A 120 9.61 -3.75 5.18
CA VAL A 120 8.33 -3.82 4.44
C VAL A 120 7.37 -4.75 5.15
N VAL A 121 6.14 -4.27 5.39
CA VAL A 121 5.08 -5.08 5.99
C VAL A 121 3.96 -5.28 4.97
N PRO A 122 3.75 -6.53 4.50
CA PRO A 122 2.60 -6.85 3.68
C PRO A 122 1.29 -6.72 4.47
N LEU A 123 0.28 -6.14 3.85
CA LEU A 123 -1.10 -6.06 4.37
C LEU A 123 -2.02 -6.77 3.39
N THR A 124 -2.75 -7.78 3.85
CA THR A 124 -3.80 -8.40 3.04
C THR A 124 -5.16 -7.88 3.44
N ILE A 125 -5.89 -7.34 2.47
CA ILE A 125 -7.27 -6.89 2.62
C ILE A 125 -8.17 -7.86 1.86
N ASN A 126 -9.25 -8.30 2.51
CA ASN A 126 -10.30 -9.10 1.90
C ASN A 126 -11.67 -8.46 2.14
N GLY A 127 -12.61 -8.70 1.21
CA GLY A 127 -14.01 -8.32 1.30
C GLY A 127 -14.32 -6.91 0.77
N SER A 128 -13.32 -6.05 0.58
CA SER A 128 -13.55 -4.68 0.13
C SER A 128 -14.07 -4.61 -1.31
N PHE A 129 -13.68 -5.56 -2.16
CA PHE A 129 -14.25 -5.71 -3.51
C PHE A 129 -15.74 -6.04 -3.46
N ASP A 130 -16.14 -6.92 -2.55
CA ASP A 130 -17.55 -7.32 -2.39
C ASP A 130 -18.42 -6.17 -1.84
N VAL A 131 -17.82 -5.27 -1.03
CA VAL A 131 -18.53 -4.10 -0.48
C VAL A 131 -18.76 -3.04 -1.53
N MET A 132 -17.73 -2.65 -2.26
CA MET A 132 -17.79 -1.60 -3.28
C MET A 132 -16.67 -1.80 -4.32
N PRO A 133 -16.93 -2.62 -5.35
CA PRO A 133 -15.98 -2.86 -6.43
C PRO A 133 -15.68 -1.57 -7.21
N ARG A 134 -14.56 -1.57 -7.93
CA ARG A 134 -14.30 -0.55 -8.95
C ARG A 134 -15.06 -0.95 -10.21
N MET A 135 -16.16 -0.28 -10.48
CA MET A 135 -16.92 -0.49 -11.71
C MET A 135 -17.10 0.81 -12.49
N ARG A 136 -17.47 0.71 -13.78
CA ARG A 136 -17.76 1.86 -14.63
C ARG A 136 -19.12 2.48 -14.33
N ASP A 137 -20.03 1.67 -13.81
CA ASP A 137 -21.40 2.06 -13.51
C ASP A 137 -21.61 2.32 -12.00
N MET A 138 -22.71 2.98 -11.67
CA MET A 138 -23.07 3.30 -10.29
C MET A 138 -23.46 2.02 -9.53
N HIS A 139 -22.76 1.70 -8.44
CA HIS A 139 -23.05 0.57 -7.57
C HIS A 139 -23.42 1.03 -6.17
N TRP A 140 -24.40 0.32 -5.59
CA TRP A 140 -24.73 0.46 -4.19
C TRP A 140 -23.70 -0.25 -3.32
N VAL A 141 -23.47 0.30 -2.13
CA VAL A 141 -22.64 -0.37 -1.13
C VAL A 141 -23.37 -1.61 -0.66
N THR A 142 -22.72 -2.76 -0.77
CA THR A 142 -23.23 -4.05 -0.29
C THR A 142 -22.53 -4.42 1.01
N TRP A 143 -23.29 -4.93 1.98
CA TRP A 143 -22.67 -5.41 3.21
C TRP A 143 -21.83 -6.67 2.94
N SER A 144 -20.57 -6.63 3.33
CA SER A 144 -19.66 -7.78 3.32
C SER A 144 -18.67 -7.70 4.48
N PRO A 145 -18.28 -8.82 5.08
CA PRO A 145 -17.27 -8.82 6.13
C PRO A 145 -15.91 -8.39 5.57
N LEU A 146 -15.28 -7.45 6.29
CA LEU A 146 -13.93 -6.96 5.95
C LEU A 146 -12.89 -7.60 6.86
N SER A 147 -11.74 -7.94 6.29
CA SER A 147 -10.58 -8.37 7.07
C SER A 147 -9.28 -7.65 6.65
N LEU A 148 -8.44 -7.41 7.64
CA LEU A 148 -7.09 -6.87 7.49
C LEU A 148 -6.12 -7.82 8.18
N THR A 149 -5.21 -8.41 7.43
CA THR A 149 -4.10 -9.21 7.94
C THR A 149 -2.80 -8.43 7.81
N ILE A 150 -2.14 -8.19 8.93
CA ILE A 150 -0.84 -7.52 9.03
C ILE A 150 0.20 -8.64 9.16
N HIS A 151 0.99 -8.84 8.11
CA HIS A 151 2.01 -9.90 8.09
C HIS A 151 3.27 -9.48 8.85
N GLU A 152 4.16 -10.44 9.05
CA GLU A 152 5.46 -10.17 9.65
C GLU A 152 6.28 -9.20 8.80
N PRO A 153 7.04 -8.29 9.43
CA PRO A 153 7.93 -7.39 8.71
C PRO A 153 9.03 -8.14 7.97
N ILE A 154 9.22 -7.79 6.71
CA ILE A 154 10.34 -8.24 5.90
C ILE A 154 11.46 -7.22 6.09
N TYR A 155 12.47 -7.59 6.85
CA TYR A 155 13.64 -6.73 7.10
C TYR A 155 14.59 -6.74 5.90
N PRO A 156 15.29 -5.61 5.62
CA PRO A 156 16.30 -5.58 4.57
C PRO A 156 17.47 -6.54 4.89
N ILE A 157 17.93 -7.24 3.85
CA ILE A 157 19.09 -8.15 3.92
C ILE A 157 20.36 -7.52 3.36
N GLY A 158 20.34 -6.25 3.03
CA GLY A 158 21.35 -5.45 2.39
C GLY A 158 20.70 -4.31 1.63
N GLN A 159 21.35 -3.79 0.60
CA GLN A 159 20.83 -2.72 -0.25
C GLN A 159 20.98 -3.09 -1.73
N GLY A 160 20.02 -2.68 -2.55
CA GLY A 160 20.04 -2.86 -3.99
C GLY A 160 19.15 -3.98 -4.52
N LYS A 161 19.47 -4.48 -5.70
CA LYS A 161 18.58 -5.35 -6.49
C LYS A 161 18.19 -6.64 -5.75
N ASP A 162 19.12 -7.26 -5.03
CA ASP A 162 18.88 -8.53 -4.34
C ASP A 162 17.95 -8.36 -3.15
N ASN A 163 18.10 -7.26 -2.40
CA ASN A 163 17.16 -6.93 -1.34
C ASN A 163 15.75 -6.67 -1.88
N VAL A 164 15.63 -5.86 -2.94
CA VAL A 164 14.35 -5.58 -3.59
C VAL A 164 13.68 -6.87 -4.07
N ALA A 165 14.43 -7.76 -4.73
CA ALA A 165 13.90 -9.05 -5.21
C ALA A 165 13.44 -9.95 -4.05
N ASN A 166 14.22 -10.06 -2.97
CA ASN A 166 13.83 -10.80 -1.76
C ASN A 166 12.52 -10.26 -1.15
N VAL A 167 12.39 -8.93 -1.05
CA VAL A 167 11.17 -8.29 -0.53
C VAL A 167 9.99 -8.55 -1.47
N GLU A 168 10.17 -8.45 -2.78
CA GLU A 168 9.13 -8.72 -3.79
C GLU A 168 8.60 -10.15 -3.69
N GLN A 169 9.47 -11.14 -3.51
CA GLN A 169 9.09 -12.53 -3.37
C GLN A 169 8.35 -12.79 -2.06
N LYS A 170 8.95 -12.44 -0.93
CA LYS A 170 8.37 -12.70 0.40
C LYS A 170 7.03 -12.00 0.61
N ARG A 171 6.89 -10.76 0.13
CA ARG A 171 5.61 -10.04 0.23
C ARG A 171 4.53 -10.74 -0.59
N TYR A 172 4.88 -11.30 -1.77
CA TYR A 172 3.92 -12.03 -2.60
C TYR A 172 3.41 -13.28 -1.89
N GLU A 173 4.32 -14.08 -1.37
CA GLU A 173 3.99 -15.27 -0.59
C GLU A 173 3.10 -14.94 0.62
N ALA A 174 3.44 -13.87 1.36
CA ALA A 174 2.66 -13.41 2.50
C ALA A 174 1.24 -12.98 2.08
N LEU A 175 1.09 -12.13 1.06
CA LEU A 175 -0.21 -11.69 0.59
C LEU A 175 -1.07 -12.86 0.12
N MET A 176 -0.50 -13.76 -0.70
CA MET A 176 -1.22 -14.91 -1.23
C MET A 176 -1.64 -15.91 -0.17
N SER A 177 -0.91 -16.00 0.95
CA SER A 177 -1.27 -16.87 2.07
C SER A 177 -2.56 -16.49 2.78
N ALA A 178 -2.96 -15.22 2.71
CA ALA A 178 -4.11 -14.67 3.44
C ALA A 178 -5.22 -14.11 2.53
N ILE A 179 -4.99 -14.01 1.23
CA ILE A 179 -6.02 -13.56 0.28
C ILE A 179 -7.10 -14.64 0.10
N ASP A 180 -8.35 -14.23 0.01
CA ASP A 180 -9.47 -15.15 -0.19
C ASP A 180 -9.28 -15.99 -1.46
N LYS A 181 -9.57 -17.28 -1.39
CA LYS A 181 -9.35 -18.25 -2.50
C LYS A 181 -9.94 -17.78 -3.82
N LYS A 182 -11.10 -17.13 -3.80
CA LYS A 182 -11.77 -16.60 -4.99
C LYS A 182 -11.00 -15.47 -5.69
N TYR A 183 -10.05 -14.83 -4.99
CA TYR A 183 -9.23 -13.73 -5.49
C TYR A 183 -7.74 -14.08 -5.58
N GLN A 184 -7.38 -15.35 -5.38
CA GLN A 184 -6.01 -15.81 -5.58
C GLN A 184 -5.63 -15.78 -7.06
N GLY A 185 -4.35 -15.52 -7.33
CA GLY A 185 -3.80 -15.38 -8.68
C GLY A 185 -3.56 -13.93 -9.07
N PHE A 186 -2.88 -13.74 -10.19
CA PHE A 186 -2.63 -12.45 -10.81
C PHE A 186 -3.58 -12.20 -11.96
N VAL A 187 -3.96 -10.93 -12.13
CA VAL A 187 -4.47 -10.43 -13.39
C VAL A 187 -3.41 -9.48 -13.95
N GLU A 188 -2.84 -9.81 -15.12
CA GLU A 188 -1.75 -9.04 -15.73
C GLU A 188 -2.16 -7.60 -16.07
N ASN A 189 -3.44 -7.39 -16.37
CA ASN A 189 -3.98 -6.08 -16.70
C ASN A 189 -5.20 -5.78 -15.81
N PRO A 190 -5.01 -5.07 -14.67
CA PRO A 190 -6.10 -4.75 -13.75
C PRO A 190 -7.13 -3.78 -14.33
N ASP A 191 -6.94 -3.26 -15.54
CA ASP A 191 -7.84 -2.33 -16.23
C ASP A 191 -8.70 -3.02 -17.32
N GLN A 192 -8.63 -4.35 -17.44
CA GLN A 192 -9.48 -5.18 -18.33
C GLN A 192 -10.65 -5.79 -17.59
#